data_086ca358ea2da37c01653cfcaf8024d5
#
_entry.id   086ca358ea2da37c01653cfcaf8024d5
#
_cell.length_a   1.000
_cell.length_b   1.000
_cell.length_c   1.000
_cell.angle_alpha   90.00
_cell.angle_beta   90.00
_cell.angle_gamma   90.00
#
_symmetry.space_group_name_H-M   'P 1'
#
loop_
_entity.id
_entity.type
_entity.pdbx_description
1 polymer ?
#
loop_
_entity_poly.entity_id
_entity_poly.type
_entity_poly.pdbx_seq_one_letter_code
_entity_poly.pdbx_strand_id
1 'polypeptide(L)'
;MVDLIVSSTGLKESFVWEILQKRFPRGSIGAFMTQYYEMAFKGREEATEFEKATAELFHDVFKFKTKHVGPIGLTPDVLIESEDVGFVGIIDNKAYSKYSISNDHHNRMVHNYINGLGNYYKGKKNLAFFSYIAGGFLYKFYI
;
A
#
# COMPACT_ATOMS: atom_id res chain seq x y z
N MET A 1 -2.64 3.11 -17.19
CA MET A 1 -1.75 2.40 -16.22
C MET A 1 -0.44 1.98 -16.84
N VAL A 2 -0.41 1.24 -17.95
CA VAL A 2 0.85 0.89 -18.66
C VAL A 2 1.62 2.15 -19.02
N ASP A 3 0.97 3.16 -19.59
CA ASP A 3 1.59 4.45 -19.93
C ASP A 3 2.22 5.15 -18.72
N LEU A 4 1.58 5.04 -17.55
CA LEU A 4 2.11 5.61 -16.30
C LEU A 4 3.38 4.88 -15.84
N ILE A 5 3.39 3.54 -15.96
CA ILE A 5 4.56 2.73 -15.62
C ILE A 5 5.71 3.04 -16.59
N VAL A 6 5.41 3.09 -17.88
CA VAL A 6 6.38 3.42 -18.94
C VAL A 6 6.98 4.81 -18.70
N SER A 7 6.14 5.82 -18.43
CA SER A 7 6.60 7.20 -18.23
C SER A 7 7.40 7.38 -16.93
N SER A 8 7.08 6.63 -15.88
CA SER A 8 7.77 6.73 -14.58
C SER A 8 9.05 5.90 -14.50
N THR A 9 9.13 4.80 -15.25
CA THR A 9 10.26 3.85 -15.17
C THR A 9 11.20 3.90 -16.37
N GLY A 10 10.77 4.46 -17.49
CA GLY A 10 11.52 4.42 -18.78
C GLY A 10 11.58 3.04 -19.43
N LEU A 11 10.85 2.05 -18.90
CA LEU A 11 10.81 0.71 -19.47
C LEU A 11 10.03 0.70 -20.80
N LYS A 12 10.42 -0.21 -21.70
CA LYS A 12 9.67 -0.40 -22.96
C LYS A 12 8.27 -0.94 -22.65
N GLU A 13 7.27 -0.41 -23.31
CA GLU A 13 5.88 -0.81 -23.14
C GLU A 13 5.67 -2.33 -23.32
N SER A 14 6.31 -2.92 -24.34
CA SER A 14 6.25 -4.37 -24.58
C SER A 14 6.78 -5.19 -23.39
N PHE A 15 7.81 -4.72 -22.73
CA PHE A 15 8.39 -5.37 -21.56
C PHE A 15 7.47 -5.25 -20.33
N VAL A 16 6.82 -4.10 -20.17
CA VAL A 16 5.81 -3.90 -19.13
C VAL A 16 4.64 -4.87 -19.34
N TRP A 17 4.12 -4.97 -20.58
CA TRP A 17 3.06 -5.93 -20.91
C TRP A 17 3.46 -7.39 -20.69
N GLU A 18 4.69 -7.77 -21.04
CA GLU A 18 5.20 -9.12 -20.81
C GLU A 18 5.24 -9.47 -19.31
N ILE A 19 5.75 -8.57 -18.48
CA ILE A 19 5.75 -8.74 -17.02
C ILE A 19 4.32 -8.88 -16.51
N LEU A 20 3.41 -8.01 -16.93
CA LEU A 20 2.04 -7.99 -16.49
C LEU A 20 1.31 -9.28 -16.89
N GLN A 21 1.48 -9.74 -18.12
CA GLN A 21 0.87 -10.99 -18.62
C GLN A 21 1.43 -12.23 -17.92
N LYS A 22 2.74 -12.25 -17.66
CA LYS A 22 3.40 -13.34 -16.94
C LYS A 22 2.94 -13.45 -15.50
N ARG A 23 2.67 -12.31 -14.85
CA ARG A 23 2.21 -12.22 -13.46
C ARG A 23 0.72 -12.48 -13.33
N PHE A 24 -0.05 -12.07 -14.29
CA PHE A 24 -1.51 -12.12 -14.29
C PHE A 24 -2.01 -12.84 -15.55
N PRO A 25 -1.70 -14.16 -15.67
CA PRO A 25 -1.89 -14.92 -16.90
C PRO A 25 -3.36 -15.06 -17.35
N ARG A 26 -4.31 -14.62 -16.52
CA ARG A 26 -5.75 -14.71 -16.84
C ARG A 26 -6.36 -13.37 -17.27
N GLY A 27 -5.56 -12.46 -17.81
CA GLY A 27 -6.03 -11.14 -18.22
C GLY A 27 -6.47 -10.26 -17.04
N SER A 28 -6.07 -10.63 -15.84
CA SER A 28 -6.68 -10.17 -14.62
C SER A 28 -6.01 -8.95 -13.97
N ILE A 29 -4.94 -8.38 -14.55
CA ILE A 29 -4.38 -7.19 -13.92
C ILE A 29 -5.35 -6.02 -14.01
N GLY A 30 -6.04 -5.87 -15.14
CA GLY A 30 -7.10 -4.87 -15.30
C GLY A 30 -8.24 -5.13 -14.32
N ALA A 31 -8.67 -6.40 -14.19
CA ALA A 31 -9.70 -6.79 -13.24
C ALA A 31 -9.25 -6.58 -11.80
N PHE A 32 -8.03 -7.00 -11.45
CA PHE A 32 -7.46 -6.78 -10.12
C PHE A 32 -7.37 -5.28 -9.79
N MET A 33 -6.84 -4.47 -10.70
CA MET A 33 -6.71 -3.03 -10.48
C MET A 33 -8.07 -2.33 -10.42
N THR A 34 -9.06 -2.80 -11.19
CA THR A 34 -10.43 -2.29 -11.08
C THR A 34 -11.02 -2.61 -9.72
N GLN A 35 -10.91 -3.86 -9.26
CA GLN A 35 -11.37 -4.26 -7.93
C GLN A 35 -10.64 -3.51 -6.81
N TYR A 36 -9.32 -3.40 -6.90
CA TYR A 36 -8.50 -2.67 -5.96
C TYR A 36 -8.93 -1.19 -5.86
N TYR A 37 -9.16 -0.56 -7.02
CA TYR A 37 -9.66 0.79 -7.09
C TYR A 37 -11.06 0.91 -6.47
N GLU A 38 -11.97 -0.01 -6.79
CA GLU A 38 -13.31 -0.05 -6.20
C GLU A 38 -13.29 -0.19 -4.68
N MET A 39 -12.46 -1.09 -4.13
CA MET A 39 -12.29 -1.27 -2.69
C MET A 39 -11.86 0.03 -2.00
N ALA A 40 -10.99 0.82 -2.64
CA ALA A 40 -10.53 2.11 -2.10
C ALA A 40 -11.67 3.13 -1.90
N PHE A 41 -12.82 2.94 -2.58
CA PHE A 41 -13.98 3.83 -2.50
C PHE A 41 -15.17 3.28 -1.70
N LYS A 42 -15.18 1.98 -1.40
CA LYS A 42 -16.34 1.31 -0.78
C LYS A 42 -16.47 1.50 0.73
N GLY A 43 -15.51 2.16 1.36
CA GLY A 43 -15.59 2.46 2.78
C GLY A 43 -15.31 1.24 3.68
N ARG A 44 -15.92 1.25 4.87
CA ARG A 44 -15.62 0.26 5.92
C ARG A 44 -15.95 -1.18 5.56
N GLU A 45 -16.91 -1.39 4.66
CA GLU A 45 -17.38 -2.74 4.31
C GLU A 45 -16.30 -3.58 3.64
N GLU A 46 -15.39 -2.94 2.89
CA GLU A 46 -14.29 -3.61 2.20
C GLU A 46 -12.90 -3.17 2.68
N ALA A 47 -12.81 -2.48 3.81
CA ALA A 47 -11.53 -1.99 4.33
C ALA A 47 -10.50 -3.10 4.50
N THR A 48 -10.89 -4.23 5.10
CA THR A 48 -10.00 -5.38 5.31
C THR A 48 -9.56 -6.02 3.99
N GLU A 49 -10.45 -6.13 3.00
CA GLU A 49 -10.09 -6.66 1.68
C GLU A 49 -9.16 -5.70 0.93
N PHE A 50 -9.34 -4.40 1.09
CA PHE A 50 -8.44 -3.38 0.56
C PHE A 50 -7.02 -3.47 1.17
N GLU A 51 -6.93 -3.69 2.48
CA GLU A 51 -5.65 -3.92 3.18
C GLU A 51 -4.94 -5.18 2.66
N LYS A 52 -5.65 -6.31 2.54
CA LYS A 52 -5.11 -7.56 2.00
C LYS A 52 -4.66 -7.41 0.55
N ALA A 53 -5.49 -6.80 -0.28
CA ALA A 53 -5.14 -6.54 -1.68
C ALA A 53 -3.90 -5.64 -1.82
N THR A 54 -3.72 -4.68 -0.90
CA THR A 54 -2.49 -3.88 -0.82
C THR A 54 -1.28 -4.74 -0.49
N ALA A 55 -1.39 -5.64 0.49
CA ALA A 55 -0.30 -6.56 0.83
C ALA A 55 0.06 -7.48 -0.35
N GLU A 56 -0.94 -8.02 -1.04
CA GLU A 56 -0.75 -8.84 -2.24
C GLU A 56 -0.07 -8.06 -3.38
N LEU A 57 -0.50 -6.82 -3.63
CA LEU A 57 0.10 -5.95 -4.63
C LEU A 57 1.60 -5.75 -4.38
N PHE A 58 1.97 -5.41 -3.14
CA PHE A 58 3.37 -5.21 -2.79
C PHE A 58 4.19 -6.50 -2.82
N HIS A 59 3.58 -7.62 -2.46
CA HIS A 59 4.23 -8.93 -2.54
C HIS A 59 4.40 -9.40 -3.98
N ASP A 60 3.31 -9.45 -4.76
CA ASP A 60 3.29 -10.11 -6.06
C ASP A 60 3.93 -9.28 -7.17
N VAL A 61 3.73 -7.97 -7.13
CA VAL A 61 4.24 -7.06 -8.17
C VAL A 61 5.61 -6.52 -7.79
N PHE A 62 5.74 -5.96 -6.58
CA PHE A 62 6.98 -5.29 -6.16
C PHE A 62 7.98 -6.21 -5.45
N LYS A 63 7.60 -7.48 -5.18
CA LYS A 63 8.48 -8.50 -4.59
C LYS A 63 8.97 -8.20 -3.19
N PHE A 64 8.25 -7.38 -2.45
CA PHE A 64 8.51 -7.22 -1.04
C PHE A 64 7.97 -8.40 -0.23
N LYS A 65 8.59 -8.68 0.88
CA LYS A 65 7.98 -9.50 1.92
C LYS A 65 6.93 -8.65 2.63
N THR A 66 5.69 -9.10 2.64
CA THR A 66 4.57 -8.35 3.20
C THR A 66 3.90 -9.09 4.34
N LYS A 67 3.33 -8.35 5.25
CA LYS A 67 2.51 -8.88 6.34
C LYS A 67 1.31 -7.96 6.56
N HIS A 68 0.10 -8.52 6.47
CA HIS A 68 -1.11 -7.85 6.93
C HIS A 68 -1.15 -7.89 8.47
N VAL A 69 -1.03 -6.74 9.12
CA VAL A 69 -0.93 -6.61 10.58
C VAL A 69 -2.13 -5.90 11.21
N GLY A 70 -2.98 -5.28 10.42
CA GLY A 70 -4.15 -4.51 10.84
C GLY A 70 -5.03 -5.13 11.93
N PRO A 71 -5.27 -6.47 11.95
CA PRO A 71 -6.10 -7.10 12.98
C PRO A 71 -5.53 -7.04 14.42
N ILE A 72 -4.26 -6.68 14.59
CA ILE A 72 -3.59 -6.72 15.91
C ILE A 72 -3.93 -5.49 16.79
N GLY A 73 -4.58 -4.47 16.26
CA GLY A 73 -4.91 -3.23 16.97
C GLY A 73 -3.67 -2.34 17.24
N LEU A 74 -3.82 -1.03 17.08
CA LEU A 74 -2.75 -0.03 17.23
C LEU A 74 -1.50 -0.33 16.35
N THR A 75 -1.71 -1.04 15.24
CA THR A 75 -0.71 -1.34 14.22
C THR A 75 -1.14 -0.74 12.90
N PRO A 76 -0.20 -0.47 11.97
CA PRO A 76 -0.57 -0.17 10.59
C PRO A 76 -1.26 -1.36 9.94
N ASP A 77 -1.84 -1.18 8.77
CA ASP A 77 -2.52 -2.27 8.08
C ASP A 77 -1.53 -3.25 7.45
N VAL A 78 -0.50 -2.75 6.79
CA VAL A 78 0.48 -3.56 6.08
C VAL A 78 1.91 -3.16 6.47
N LEU A 79 2.71 -4.18 6.79
CA LEU A 79 4.15 -4.07 6.93
C LEU A 79 4.80 -4.62 5.66
N ILE A 80 5.71 -3.86 5.07
CA ILE A 80 6.55 -4.29 3.95
C ILE A 80 8.01 -4.34 4.36
N GLU A 81 8.71 -5.37 3.89
CA GLU A 81 10.12 -5.56 4.17
C GLU A 81 10.88 -5.83 2.87
N SER A 82 11.90 -5.02 2.60
CA SER A 82 12.84 -5.25 1.51
C SER A 82 13.98 -6.11 2.00
N GLU A 83 14.20 -7.26 1.35
CA GLU A 83 15.35 -8.11 1.66
C GLU A 83 16.64 -7.55 1.04
N ASP A 84 16.55 -7.02 -0.17
CA ASP A 84 17.72 -6.56 -0.94
C ASP A 84 18.32 -5.27 -0.39
N VAL A 85 17.47 -4.30 -0.01
CA VAL A 85 17.91 -2.97 0.42
C VAL A 85 17.96 -2.83 1.94
N GLY A 86 17.38 -3.76 2.68
CA GLY A 86 17.48 -3.83 4.14
C GLY A 86 16.63 -2.80 4.89
N PHE A 87 15.44 -2.47 4.41
CA PHE A 87 14.50 -1.56 5.08
C PHE A 87 13.13 -2.21 5.35
N VAL A 88 12.35 -1.56 6.20
CA VAL A 88 10.92 -1.80 6.33
C VAL A 88 10.14 -0.54 6.00
N GLY A 89 8.93 -0.72 5.51
CA GLY A 89 7.93 0.33 5.32
C GLY A 89 6.60 -0.06 5.94
N ILE A 90 5.78 0.91 6.26
CA ILE A 90 4.45 0.69 6.79
C ILE A 90 3.40 1.43 5.95
N ILE A 91 2.27 0.78 5.75
CA ILE A 91 1.13 1.32 5.00
C ILE A 91 -0.10 1.28 5.88
N ASP A 92 -0.85 2.35 5.83
CA ASP A 92 -2.16 2.48 6.45
C ASP A 92 -3.19 2.81 5.37
N ASN A 93 -4.10 1.88 5.12
CA ASN A 93 -5.12 1.97 4.08
C ASN A 93 -6.33 2.78 4.57
N LYS A 94 -6.85 3.63 3.72
CA LYS A 94 -8.02 4.45 4.00
C LYS A 94 -9.02 4.30 2.87
N ALA A 95 -10.02 3.45 3.05
CA ALA A 95 -11.08 3.22 2.06
C ALA A 95 -12.03 4.42 1.97
N TYR A 96 -11.50 5.58 1.61
CA TYR A 96 -12.22 6.84 1.46
C TYR A 96 -11.99 7.45 0.09
N SER A 97 -13.05 7.95 -0.52
CA SER A 97 -12.97 8.71 -1.78
C SER A 97 -12.34 10.09 -1.61
N LYS A 98 -12.39 10.65 -0.38
CA LYS A 98 -11.85 11.97 -0.02
C LYS A 98 -11.26 11.90 1.37
N TYR A 99 -10.07 11.35 1.49
CA TYR A 99 -9.37 11.23 2.77
C TYR A 99 -8.67 12.54 3.14
N SER A 100 -8.82 12.94 4.39
CA SER A 100 -8.05 14.03 5.01
C SER A 100 -7.35 13.48 6.24
N ILE A 101 -6.04 13.70 6.34
CA ILE A 101 -5.26 13.27 7.49
C ILE A 101 -5.71 14.10 8.70
N SER A 102 -6.40 13.46 9.64
CA SER A 102 -6.77 14.08 10.92
C SER A 102 -5.59 14.08 11.90
N ASN A 103 -5.65 14.95 12.92
CA ASN A 103 -4.66 14.93 13.99
C ASN A 103 -4.60 13.58 14.72
N ASP A 104 -5.75 12.90 14.89
CA ASP A 104 -5.80 11.56 15.48
C ASP A 104 -5.06 10.52 14.63
N HIS A 105 -5.29 10.51 13.32
CA HIS A 105 -4.58 9.62 12.40
C HIS A 105 -3.08 9.91 12.36
N HIS A 106 -2.70 11.19 12.38
CA HIS A 106 -1.29 11.59 12.44
C HIS A 106 -0.64 11.13 13.74
N ASN A 107 -1.28 11.39 14.88
CA ASN A 107 -0.78 10.98 16.19
C ASN A 107 -0.64 9.46 16.28
N ARG A 108 -1.61 8.70 15.76
CA ARG A 108 -1.56 7.24 15.69
C ARG A 108 -0.40 6.76 14.84
N MET A 109 -0.18 7.36 13.67
CA MET A 109 0.96 7.04 12.83
C MET A 109 2.27 7.25 13.56
N VAL A 110 2.46 8.42 14.18
CA VAL A 110 3.73 8.75 14.87
C VAL A 110 3.93 7.91 16.13
N HIS A 111 2.95 7.90 17.04
CA HIS A 111 3.14 7.34 18.38
C HIS A 111 2.96 5.82 18.42
N ASN A 112 1.98 5.29 17.68
CA ASN A 112 1.68 3.84 17.73
C ASN A 112 2.42 3.07 16.65
N TYR A 113 2.49 3.59 15.42
CA TYR A 113 3.05 2.83 14.31
C TYR A 113 4.56 3.03 14.18
N ILE A 114 5.02 4.26 14.09
CA ILE A 114 6.46 4.55 13.92
C ILE A 114 7.21 4.26 15.22
N ASN A 115 6.85 4.90 16.32
CA ASN A 115 7.53 4.72 17.61
C ASN A 115 7.25 3.33 18.21
N GLY A 116 6.11 2.74 17.90
CA GLY A 116 5.70 1.41 18.33
C GLY A 116 6.15 0.26 17.42
N LEU A 117 7.02 0.49 16.44
CA LEU A 117 7.46 -0.51 15.45
C LEU A 117 7.85 -1.84 16.10
N GLY A 118 8.58 -1.82 17.19
CA GLY A 118 9.02 -3.01 17.92
C GLY A 118 7.89 -3.88 18.49
N ASN A 119 6.66 -3.38 18.56
CA ASN A 119 5.51 -4.15 19.04
C ASN A 119 5.03 -5.17 17.99
N TYR A 120 5.17 -4.87 16.70
CA TYR A 120 4.65 -5.70 15.61
C TYR A 120 5.73 -6.15 14.61
N TYR A 121 6.93 -5.56 14.63
CA TYR A 121 8.09 -5.97 13.84
C TYR A 121 9.24 -6.40 14.75
N LYS A 122 9.70 -7.64 14.59
CA LYS A 122 10.78 -8.20 15.41
C LYS A 122 12.13 -8.28 14.69
N GLY A 123 12.19 -7.80 13.45
CA GLY A 123 13.43 -7.71 12.67
C GLY A 123 14.34 -6.55 13.13
N LYS A 124 15.50 -6.44 12.47
CA LYS A 124 16.53 -5.44 12.81
C LYS A 124 16.64 -4.32 11.78
N LYS A 125 15.81 -4.34 10.73
CA LYS A 125 15.86 -3.33 9.66
C LYS A 125 15.22 -2.03 10.12
N ASN A 126 15.71 -0.92 9.62
CA ASN A 126 15.19 0.40 9.93
C ASN A 126 13.92 0.71 9.15
N LEU A 127 13.02 1.47 9.75
CA LEU A 127 11.88 2.04 9.07
C LEU A 127 12.36 3.11 8.09
N ALA A 128 12.07 2.92 6.80
CA ALA A 128 12.44 3.85 5.75
C ALA A 128 11.31 4.83 5.40
N PHE A 129 10.06 4.38 5.46
CA PHE A 129 8.91 5.22 5.11
C PHE A 129 7.61 4.73 5.75
N PHE A 130 6.65 5.64 5.77
CA PHE A 130 5.25 5.31 5.97
C PHE A 130 4.42 5.90 4.82
N SER A 131 3.27 5.30 4.56
CA SER A 131 2.35 5.75 3.51
C SER A 131 0.90 5.57 3.93
N TYR A 132 0.07 6.53 3.53
CA TYR A 132 -1.38 6.35 3.48
C TYR A 132 -1.80 6.03 2.04
N ILE A 133 -2.64 5.02 1.86
CA ILE A 133 -3.25 4.69 0.57
C ILE A 133 -4.75 4.89 0.69
N ALA A 134 -5.31 5.73 -0.16
CA ALA A 134 -6.73 6.05 -0.20
C ALA A 134 -7.23 6.16 -1.63
N GLY A 135 -8.55 6.10 -1.82
CA GLY A 135 -9.18 6.36 -3.11
C GLY A 135 -8.96 7.79 -3.62
N GLY A 136 -8.85 8.75 -2.71
CA GLY A 136 -8.51 10.14 -3.00
C GLY A 136 -8.17 10.91 -1.75
N PHE A 137 -7.49 12.04 -1.92
CA PHE A 137 -7.11 12.94 -0.83
C PHE A 137 -7.75 14.32 -0.98
N LEU A 138 -8.15 14.90 0.14
CA LEU A 138 -8.52 16.30 0.21
C LEU A 138 -7.29 17.14 0.53
N TYR A 139 -6.89 17.99 -0.39
CA TYR A 139 -5.88 19.01 -0.13
C TYR A 139 -6.57 20.25 0.46
N LYS A 140 -6.24 20.60 1.70
CA LYS A 140 -6.54 21.93 2.23
C LYS A 140 -5.39 22.85 1.83
N PHE A 141 -5.61 23.66 0.82
CA PHE A 141 -4.72 24.80 0.58
C PHE A 141 -4.99 25.82 1.69
N TYR A 142 -4.06 25.98 2.61
CA TYR A 142 -4.03 27.18 3.47
C TYR A 142 -3.42 28.28 2.61
N ILE A 143 -4.28 29.21 2.19
CA ILE A 143 -3.86 30.46 1.57
C ILE A 143 -3.49 31.45 2.67
#